data_264bfa24bccafa076b148d58c4f1980a
#
_entry.id   264bfa24bccafa076b148d58c4f1980a
#
_cell.length_a   1.000
_cell.length_b   1.000
_cell.length_c   1.000
_cell.angle_alpha   90.00
_cell.angle_beta   90.00
_cell.angle_gamma   90.00
#
_symmetry.space_group_name_H-M   'P 1'
#
loop_
_entity.id
_entity.type
_entity.pdbx_description
1 polymer ?
#
loop_
_entity_poly.entity_id
_entity_poly.type
_entity_poly.pdbx_seq_one_letter_code
_entity_poly.pdbx_strand_id
1 'polypeptide(L)'
;MLILFQSKSAAEVLMFARHAKPILQAAGKKFDTPDLPERGVITRDQLDQAIAGIEALIAYDTEPLHDDGDQDDSSSHPISQHVGMRRRAWPLLAMLRLAREKHEDVTWEPAPTW
;
A
#
# COMPACT_ATOMS: atom_id res chain seq x y z
N MET A 1 13.75 2.78 6.11
CA MET A 1 12.88 3.37 7.16
C MET A 1 11.58 2.60 7.22
N LEU A 2 11.12 2.35 8.40
CA LEU A 2 9.86 1.63 8.63
C LEU A 2 8.76 2.64 8.92
N ILE A 3 7.62 2.47 8.26
CA ILE A 3 6.49 3.39 8.36
C ILE A 3 5.35 2.69 9.07
N LEU A 4 4.73 3.39 9.99
CA LEU A 4 3.58 2.90 10.74
C LEU A 4 2.32 3.58 10.25
N PHE A 5 1.37 2.79 9.79
CA PHE A 5 0.05 3.29 9.41
C PHE A 5 -0.92 3.03 10.55
N GLN A 6 -1.73 4.03 10.86
CA GLN A 6 -2.66 3.97 11.97
C GLN A 6 -4.02 4.51 11.57
N SER A 7 -5.03 3.90 12.16
CA SER A 7 -6.39 4.37 12.05
C SER A 7 -7.06 4.02 13.37
N LYS A 8 -8.09 4.77 13.70
CA LYS A 8 -8.70 4.66 15.02
C LYS A 8 -9.25 3.26 15.31
N SER A 9 -9.84 2.63 14.32
CA SER A 9 -10.53 1.36 14.52
C SER A 9 -9.77 0.14 14.03
N ALA A 10 -8.64 0.34 13.36
CA ALA A 10 -7.91 -0.75 12.75
C ALA A 10 -6.62 -1.03 13.50
N ALA A 11 -6.14 -2.26 13.38
CA ALA A 11 -4.82 -2.59 13.86
C ALA A 11 -3.77 -1.86 13.04
N GLU A 12 -2.64 -1.57 13.67
CA GLU A 12 -1.55 -0.88 13.00
C GLU A 12 -0.96 -1.73 11.89
N VAL A 13 -0.49 -1.05 10.84
CA VAL A 13 0.17 -1.71 9.72
C VAL A 13 1.57 -1.13 9.59
N LEU A 14 2.56 -2.00 9.51
CA LEU A 14 3.96 -1.61 9.36
C LEU A 14 4.45 -1.97 7.97
N MET A 15 5.25 -1.08 7.38
CA MET A 15 5.74 -1.29 6.03
C MET A 15 6.99 -0.47 5.82
N PHE A 16 7.96 -1.02 5.08
CA PHE A 16 9.13 -0.21 4.71
C PHE A 16 8.71 0.93 3.79
N ALA A 17 9.36 2.07 3.95
CA ALA A 17 9.03 3.26 3.15
C ALA A 17 9.13 2.98 1.66
N ARG A 18 10.12 2.19 1.24
CA ARG A 18 10.29 1.88 -0.17
C ARG A 18 9.12 1.11 -0.74
N HIS A 19 8.41 0.37 0.08
CA HIS A 19 7.20 -0.34 -0.35
C HIS A 19 5.96 0.53 -0.22
N ALA A 20 5.94 1.39 0.79
CA ALA A 20 4.79 2.25 1.03
C ALA A 20 4.66 3.31 -0.06
N LYS A 21 5.77 3.82 -0.57
CA LYS A 21 5.72 4.91 -1.53
C LYS A 21 4.92 4.57 -2.78
N PRO A 22 5.22 3.47 -3.50
CA PRO A 22 4.42 3.17 -4.69
C PRO A 22 2.97 2.87 -4.37
N ILE A 23 2.68 2.31 -3.21
CA ILE A 23 1.31 2.05 -2.82
C ILE A 23 0.58 3.38 -2.58
N LEU A 24 1.22 4.31 -1.89
CA LEU A 24 0.62 5.60 -1.64
C LEU A 24 0.47 6.42 -2.93
N GLN A 25 1.40 6.27 -3.86
CA GLN A 25 1.25 6.92 -5.16
C GLN A 25 0.06 6.37 -5.91
N ALA A 26 -0.15 5.06 -5.85
CA ALA A 26 -1.33 4.45 -6.45
C ALA A 26 -2.60 4.96 -5.77
N ALA A 27 -2.52 5.25 -4.48
CA ALA A 27 -3.66 5.78 -3.73
C ALA A 27 -3.95 7.24 -4.05
N GLY A 28 -3.15 7.87 -4.91
CA GLY A 28 -3.40 9.24 -5.32
C GLY A 28 -2.50 10.27 -4.67
N LYS A 29 -1.56 9.86 -3.85
CA LYS A 29 -0.62 10.78 -3.24
C LYS A 29 0.49 11.14 -4.21
N LYS A 30 0.90 12.40 -4.20
CA LYS A 30 1.99 12.88 -5.04
C LYS A 30 3.10 13.38 -4.16
N PHE A 31 4.32 13.01 -4.53
CA PHE A 31 5.50 13.38 -3.75
C PHE A 31 6.47 14.11 -4.65
N ASP A 32 6.91 15.27 -4.18
CA ASP A 32 7.85 16.10 -4.93
C ASP A 32 9.29 15.62 -4.79
N THR A 33 9.55 14.81 -3.79
CA THR A 33 10.89 14.34 -3.51
C THR A 33 10.98 12.85 -3.82
N PRO A 34 12.20 12.34 -4.06
CA PRO A 34 12.36 10.90 -4.27
C PRO A 34 11.99 10.07 -3.04
N ASP A 35 12.08 10.66 -1.87
CA ASP A 35 11.78 9.95 -0.64
C ASP A 35 10.36 10.17 -0.20
N LEU A 36 9.82 9.17 0.49
CA LEU A 36 8.50 9.29 1.08
C LEU A 36 8.53 10.28 2.23
N PRO A 37 7.59 11.24 2.29
CA PRO A 37 7.48 12.08 3.48
C PRO A 37 7.28 11.22 4.71
N GLU A 38 7.93 11.63 5.80
CA GLU A 38 7.89 10.84 7.01
C GLU A 38 6.48 10.71 7.57
N ARG A 39 5.69 11.76 7.47
CA ARG A 39 4.34 11.77 8.02
C ARG A 39 3.35 12.22 6.98
N GLY A 40 2.15 11.69 7.08
CA GLY A 40 1.10 12.10 6.19
C GLY A 40 -0.24 11.55 6.63
N VAL A 41 -1.26 11.87 5.87
CA VAL A 41 -2.60 11.45 6.18
C VAL A 41 -3.36 11.17 4.90
N ILE A 42 -4.18 10.13 4.93
CA ILE A 42 -5.23 9.91 3.93
C ILE A 42 -6.53 10.25 4.66
N THR A 43 -7.10 11.39 4.30
CA THR A 43 -8.31 11.82 4.97
C THR A 43 -9.49 10.97 4.53
N ARG A 44 -10.53 10.99 5.35
CA ARG A 44 -11.73 10.22 5.02
C ARG A 44 -12.30 10.59 3.65
N ASP A 45 -12.11 11.83 3.23
CA ASP A 45 -12.58 12.26 1.93
C ASP A 45 -11.78 11.66 0.78
N GLN A 46 -10.55 11.23 1.05
CA GLN A 46 -9.67 10.66 0.05
C GLN A 46 -9.74 9.14 0.00
N LEU A 47 -10.46 8.53 0.91
CA LEU A 47 -10.42 7.07 1.04
C LEU A 47 -10.96 6.34 -0.18
N ASP A 48 -12.05 6.83 -0.76
CA ASP A 48 -12.61 6.17 -1.94
C ASP A 48 -11.59 6.13 -3.07
N GLN A 49 -10.96 7.25 -3.33
CA GLN A 49 -9.95 7.32 -4.39
C GLN A 49 -8.73 6.47 -4.05
N ALA A 50 -8.32 6.51 -2.80
CA ALA A 50 -7.16 5.75 -2.37
C ALA A 50 -7.41 4.25 -2.52
N ILE A 51 -8.58 3.80 -2.09
CA ILE A 51 -8.93 2.39 -2.19
C ILE A 51 -8.98 1.96 -3.66
N ALA A 52 -9.61 2.76 -4.50
CA ALA A 52 -9.72 2.42 -5.92
C ALA A 52 -8.34 2.34 -6.57
N GLY A 53 -7.45 3.26 -6.22
CA GLY A 53 -6.11 3.25 -6.78
C GLY A 53 -5.30 2.03 -6.36
N ILE A 54 -5.41 1.65 -5.10
CA ILE A 54 -4.68 0.48 -4.62
C ILE A 54 -5.28 -0.81 -5.21
N GLU A 55 -6.59 -0.86 -5.33
CA GLU A 55 -7.23 -2.01 -5.96
C GLU A 55 -6.78 -2.17 -7.40
N ALA A 56 -6.66 -1.06 -8.11
CA ALA A 56 -6.15 -1.10 -9.49
C ALA A 56 -4.71 -1.58 -9.54
N LEU A 57 -3.90 -1.14 -8.60
CA LEU A 57 -2.51 -1.59 -8.53
C LEU A 57 -2.44 -3.10 -8.32
N ILE A 58 -3.25 -3.61 -7.42
CA ILE A 58 -3.27 -5.04 -7.13
C ILE A 58 -3.75 -5.82 -8.34
N ALA A 59 -4.77 -5.33 -9.01
CA ALA A 59 -5.31 -6.00 -10.19
C ALA A 59 -4.28 -6.03 -11.30
N TYR A 60 -3.56 -4.93 -11.49
CA TYR A 60 -2.53 -4.86 -12.52
C TYR A 60 -1.42 -5.87 -12.23
N ASP A 61 -1.00 -5.96 -11.00
CA ASP A 61 0.04 -6.93 -10.62
C ASP A 61 -0.41 -8.36 -10.85
N THR A 62 -1.68 -8.61 -10.66
CA THR A 62 -2.22 -9.96 -10.78
C THR A 62 -2.19 -10.44 -12.22
N GLU A 63 -2.47 -9.58 -13.17
CA GLU A 63 -2.52 -9.98 -14.56
C GLU A 63 -1.20 -10.49 -15.11
N PRO A 64 -0.10 -9.76 -14.93
CA PRO A 64 1.18 -10.28 -15.40
C PRO A 64 1.55 -11.60 -14.76
N LEU A 65 1.23 -11.76 -13.50
CA LEU A 65 1.47 -13.03 -12.83
C LEU A 65 0.75 -14.17 -13.52
N HIS A 66 -0.46 -13.88 -13.92
CA HIS A 66 -1.29 -14.87 -14.55
C HIS A 66 -0.66 -15.38 -15.84
N ASP A 67 -0.24 -14.47 -16.68
CA ASP A 67 0.37 -14.80 -17.94
C ASP A 67 1.70 -15.50 -17.77
N ASP A 68 2.45 -15.04 -16.78
CA ASP A 68 3.80 -15.53 -16.58
C ASP A 68 3.83 -16.81 -15.77
N GLY A 69 2.71 -17.26 -15.35
CA GLY A 69 2.66 -18.46 -14.56
C GLY A 69 3.31 -19.64 -15.24
N ASP A 70 3.37 -19.58 -16.54
CA ASP A 70 3.95 -20.65 -17.30
C ASP A 70 5.46 -20.62 -17.24
N GLN A 71 6.05 -19.45 -17.24
CA GLN A 71 7.49 -19.35 -17.19
C GLN A 71 7.96 -19.21 -15.77
N ASP A 72 7.25 -19.77 -14.93
CA ASP A 72 7.44 -19.64 -13.51
C ASP A 72 8.88 -19.74 -13.07
N ASP A 73 9.58 -20.67 -13.61
CA ASP A 73 10.92 -20.92 -13.19
C ASP A 73 11.81 -19.70 -13.37
N SER A 74 11.96 -19.27 -14.57
CA SER A 74 12.88 -18.18 -14.86
C SER A 74 12.40 -16.89 -14.28
N SER A 75 11.12 -16.74 -14.11
CA SER A 75 10.57 -15.49 -13.64
C SER A 75 10.23 -15.52 -12.18
N SER A 76 10.80 -16.43 -11.46
CA SER A 76 10.47 -16.50 -10.04
C SER A 76 10.74 -15.18 -9.32
N HIS A 77 11.84 -14.50 -9.68
CA HIS A 77 12.16 -13.24 -9.03
C HIS A 77 11.16 -12.13 -9.34
N PRO A 78 10.84 -11.86 -10.61
CA PRO A 78 9.83 -10.86 -10.91
C PRO A 78 8.47 -11.22 -10.32
N ILE A 79 8.12 -12.49 -10.39
CA ILE A 79 6.86 -12.93 -9.84
C ILE A 79 6.82 -12.69 -8.35
N SER A 80 7.92 -12.96 -7.67
CA SER A 80 7.99 -12.74 -6.24
C SER A 80 7.79 -11.28 -5.89
N GLN A 81 8.33 -10.38 -6.70
CA GLN A 81 8.17 -8.96 -6.46
C GLN A 81 6.71 -8.54 -6.61
N HIS A 82 6.04 -9.02 -7.64
CA HIS A 82 4.63 -8.71 -7.84
C HIS A 82 3.78 -9.24 -6.69
N VAL A 83 4.03 -10.49 -6.33
CA VAL A 83 3.31 -11.08 -5.20
C VAL A 83 3.60 -10.31 -3.93
N GLY A 84 4.86 -9.91 -3.74
CA GLY A 84 5.24 -9.15 -2.58
C GLY A 84 4.51 -7.82 -2.49
N MET A 85 4.39 -7.13 -3.62
CA MET A 85 3.69 -5.85 -3.64
C MET A 85 2.22 -6.03 -3.27
N ARG A 86 1.56 -7.02 -3.85
CA ARG A 86 0.16 -7.28 -3.55
C ARG A 86 -0.02 -7.64 -2.09
N ARG A 87 0.83 -8.50 -1.56
CA ARG A 87 0.75 -8.89 -0.17
C ARG A 87 1.00 -7.73 0.76
N ARG A 88 1.92 -6.85 0.39
CA ARG A 88 2.21 -5.68 1.21
C ARG A 88 1.09 -4.68 1.19
N ALA A 89 0.45 -4.53 0.04
CA ALA A 89 -0.64 -3.57 -0.10
C ALA A 89 -1.92 -4.04 0.58
N TRP A 90 -2.12 -5.34 0.65
CA TRP A 90 -3.37 -5.90 1.14
C TRP A 90 -3.74 -5.46 2.56
N PRO A 91 -2.82 -5.53 3.54
CA PRO A 91 -3.18 -5.07 4.88
C PRO A 91 -3.54 -3.60 4.94
N LEU A 92 -2.84 -2.77 4.16
CA LEU A 92 -3.17 -1.35 4.12
C LEU A 92 -4.53 -1.14 3.47
N LEU A 93 -4.82 -1.88 2.41
CA LEU A 93 -6.11 -1.79 1.76
C LEU A 93 -7.23 -2.16 2.72
N ALA A 94 -7.03 -3.20 3.52
CA ALA A 94 -8.03 -3.59 4.52
C ALA A 94 -8.24 -2.49 5.55
N MET A 95 -7.16 -1.85 5.98
CA MET A 95 -7.25 -0.72 6.90
C MET A 95 -8.04 0.44 6.29
N LEU A 96 -7.78 0.75 5.02
CA LEU A 96 -8.49 1.84 4.36
C LEU A 96 -9.99 1.54 4.21
N ARG A 97 -10.31 0.30 3.91
CA ARG A 97 -11.71 -0.10 3.79
C ARG A 97 -12.44 0.05 5.12
N LEU A 98 -11.80 -0.37 6.21
CA LEU A 98 -12.38 -0.22 7.53
C LEU A 98 -12.52 1.25 7.90
N ALA A 99 -11.50 2.05 7.61
CA ALA A 99 -11.55 3.47 7.89
C ALA A 99 -12.68 4.14 7.12
N ARG A 100 -12.89 3.73 5.87
CA ARG A 100 -14.00 4.26 5.09
C ARG A 100 -15.33 3.93 5.72
N GLU A 101 -15.48 2.70 6.19
CA GLU A 101 -16.70 2.26 6.83
C GLU A 101 -16.97 3.07 8.10
N LYS A 102 -15.92 3.39 8.83
CA LYS A 102 -16.03 4.12 10.11
C LYS A 102 -15.88 5.62 9.96
N HIS A 103 -15.64 6.12 8.76
CA HIS A 103 -15.43 7.55 8.50
C HIS A 103 -14.25 8.10 9.29
N GLU A 104 -13.13 7.42 9.19
CA GLU A 104 -11.92 7.78 9.92
C GLU A 104 -10.78 8.08 8.95
N ASP A 105 -9.85 8.91 9.41
CA ASP A 105 -8.64 9.17 8.65
C ASP A 105 -7.62 8.09 8.91
N VAL A 106 -6.70 7.92 7.96
CA VAL A 106 -5.56 7.03 8.11
C VAL A 106 -4.31 7.88 8.08
N THR A 107 -3.43 7.71 9.05
CA THR A 107 -2.20 8.48 9.14
C THR A 107 -1.01 7.55 9.02
N TRP A 108 0.13 8.12 8.63
CA TRP A 108 1.38 7.37 8.68
C TRP A 108 2.47 8.23 9.27
N GLU A 109 3.43 7.56 9.89
CA GLU A 109 4.57 8.22 10.54
C GLU A 109 5.69 7.21 10.65
N PRO A 110 6.92 7.68 10.94
CA PRO A 110 8.02 6.73 11.16
C PRO A 110 7.68 5.84 12.35
N ALA A 111 7.94 4.55 12.19
CA ALA A 111 7.73 3.64 13.30
C ALA A 111 8.69 3.95 14.42
N PRO A 112 8.27 3.77 15.66
CA PRO A 112 9.18 4.01 16.76
C PRO A 112 10.36 3.03 16.72
N THR A 113 11.50 3.46 17.23
CA THR A 113 12.64 2.58 17.36
C THR A 113 12.54 1.82 18.67
N TRP A 114 12.83 0.54 18.58
CA TRP A 114 12.79 -0.32 19.75
C TRP A 114 14.19 -0.61 20.25
#